data_426079224c60a8fd0ed27826010a9c3e
#
_entry.id   426079224c60a8fd0ed27826010a9c3e
#
_cell.length_a   1.000
_cell.length_b   1.000
_cell.length_c   1.000
_cell.angle_alpha   90.00
_cell.angle_beta   90.00
_cell.angle_gamma   90.00
#
_symmetry.space_group_name_H-M   'P 1'
#
loop_
_entity.id
_entity.type
_entity.pdbx_description
1 polymer ?
#
loop_
_entity_poly.entity_id
_entity_poly.type
_entity_poly.pdbx_seq_one_letter_code
_entity_poly.pdbx_strand_id
1 'polypeptide(L)'
;ASDVYKRQPKMFIRGLTVTIPLTAIAFSLAMVIAVIVALVQFANIKVLKQICRFYIWIFRGTPLLVQLFIVFFGLMNVGLVLEPFLAAVIVFALNEGAYGAETVRASLESVPSGQLEAGQCAGLSYLQTIFRIVLPQAMRTAFPSLFNALISMLKDTSLAATITVTEMFKVSQQIVARTYEPLLLYLEVGLIYLIFSTVLTKLQSIGEKKLSYYGRKEG
;
A
#
# COMPACT_ATOMS: atom_id res chain seq x y z
N ALA A 1 -18.43 29.15 16.29
CA ALA A 1 -19.01 28.32 15.21
C ALA A 1 -18.48 28.71 13.81
N SER A 2 -18.47 30.03 13.46
CA SER A 2 -18.06 30.46 12.10
C SER A 2 -16.60 30.12 11.72
N ASP A 3 -15.69 30.01 12.68
CA ASP A 3 -14.26 29.72 12.43
C ASP A 3 -13.98 28.24 12.16
N VAL A 4 -14.78 27.34 12.70
CA VAL A 4 -14.66 25.89 12.47
C VAL A 4 -15.05 25.58 11.01
N TYR A 5 -16.16 26.12 10.52
CA TYR A 5 -16.62 25.90 9.13
C TYR A 5 -15.64 26.43 8.06
N LYS A 6 -14.89 27.50 8.36
CA LYS A 6 -13.84 28.01 7.44
C LYS A 6 -12.59 27.11 7.37
N ARG A 7 -12.45 26.15 8.27
CA ARG A 7 -11.25 25.30 8.39
C ARG A 7 -11.45 23.90 7.84
N GLN A 8 -12.70 23.42 7.72
CA GLN A 8 -13.04 22.14 7.08
C GLN A 8 -12.47 21.99 5.67
N PRO A 9 -12.56 23.02 4.76
CA PRO A 9 -11.94 22.93 3.46
C PRO A 9 -10.44 22.65 3.49
N LYS A 10 -9.73 23.10 4.53
CA LYS A 10 -8.28 22.88 4.66
C LYS A 10 -7.95 21.42 4.90
N MET A 11 -8.73 20.70 5.72
CA MET A 11 -8.54 19.25 5.93
C MET A 11 -8.79 18.48 4.63
N PHE A 12 -9.88 18.78 3.94
CA PHE A 12 -10.23 18.14 2.67
C PHE A 12 -9.16 18.42 1.59
N ILE A 13 -8.70 19.67 1.46
CA ILE A 13 -7.62 20.05 0.52
C ILE A 13 -6.34 19.27 0.86
N ARG A 14 -5.97 19.16 2.12
CA ARG A 14 -4.79 18.37 2.51
C ARG A 14 -4.96 16.88 2.27
N GLY A 15 -6.18 16.35 2.40
CA GLY A 15 -6.51 15.01 1.95
C GLY A 15 -6.18 14.81 0.47
N LEU A 16 -6.62 15.73 -0.39
CA LEU A 16 -6.37 15.67 -1.83
C LEU A 16 -4.89 15.90 -2.21
N THR A 17 -4.22 16.84 -1.53
CA THR A 17 -2.87 17.30 -1.94
C THR A 17 -1.72 16.57 -1.25
N VAL A 18 -1.96 15.89 -0.14
CA VAL A 18 -0.92 15.20 0.64
C VAL A 18 -1.30 13.74 0.88
N THR A 19 -2.46 13.46 1.49
CA THR A 19 -2.86 12.08 1.85
C THR A 19 -2.99 11.19 0.61
N ILE A 20 -3.70 11.64 -0.43
CA ILE A 20 -3.89 10.85 -1.66
C ILE A 20 -2.56 10.67 -2.42
N PRO A 21 -1.75 11.72 -2.69
CA PRO A 21 -0.45 11.54 -3.32
C PRO A 21 0.51 10.64 -2.53
N LEU A 22 0.56 10.78 -1.20
CA LEU A 22 1.36 9.90 -0.34
C LEU A 22 0.95 8.44 -0.51
N THR A 23 -0.36 8.17 -0.43
CA THR A 23 -0.90 6.82 -0.65
C THR A 23 -0.57 6.29 -2.03
N ALA A 24 -0.81 7.07 -3.08
CA ALA A 24 -0.61 6.65 -4.47
C ALA A 24 0.87 6.33 -4.77
N ILE A 25 1.79 7.20 -4.35
CA ILE A 25 3.22 7.02 -4.58
C ILE A 25 3.74 5.82 -3.78
N ALA A 26 3.44 5.78 -2.47
CA ALA A 26 3.91 4.71 -1.60
C ALA A 26 3.35 3.35 -2.04
N PHE A 27 2.07 3.27 -2.41
CA PHE A 27 1.45 2.03 -2.86
C PHE A 27 1.99 1.57 -4.22
N SER A 28 2.24 2.48 -5.16
CA SER A 28 2.84 2.13 -6.45
C SER A 28 4.23 1.52 -6.27
N LEU A 29 5.06 2.11 -5.40
CA LEU A 29 6.38 1.56 -5.06
C LEU A 29 6.24 0.23 -4.31
N ALA A 30 5.30 0.12 -3.38
CA ALA A 30 5.01 -1.12 -2.67
C ALA A 30 4.65 -2.26 -3.63
N MET A 31 3.85 -2.00 -4.66
CA MET A 31 3.47 -3.02 -5.66
C MET A 31 4.66 -3.49 -6.49
N VAL A 32 5.57 -2.58 -6.87
CA VAL A 32 6.82 -2.96 -7.55
C VAL A 32 7.65 -3.87 -6.66
N ILE A 33 7.86 -3.49 -5.39
CA ILE A 33 8.60 -4.30 -4.41
C ILE A 33 7.90 -5.66 -4.20
N ALA A 34 6.59 -5.66 -4.02
CA ALA A 34 5.81 -6.87 -3.77
C ALA A 34 5.94 -7.89 -4.91
N VAL A 35 5.81 -7.44 -6.16
CA VAL A 35 5.92 -8.33 -7.33
C VAL A 35 7.35 -8.87 -7.46
N ILE A 36 8.38 -8.02 -7.33
CA ILE A 36 9.78 -8.44 -7.41
C ILE A 36 10.09 -9.49 -6.33
N VAL A 37 9.74 -9.18 -5.08
CA VAL A 37 10.01 -10.07 -3.94
C VAL A 37 9.24 -11.40 -4.07
N ALA A 38 7.99 -11.36 -4.50
CA ALA A 38 7.18 -12.55 -4.74
C ALA A 38 7.77 -13.44 -5.86
N LEU A 39 8.19 -12.84 -6.98
CA LEU A 39 8.79 -13.57 -8.09
C LEU A 39 10.14 -14.22 -7.70
N VAL A 40 10.97 -13.51 -6.94
CA VAL A 40 12.23 -14.05 -6.42
C VAL A 40 11.99 -15.26 -5.51
N GLN A 41 10.98 -15.18 -4.63
CA GLN A 41 10.61 -16.31 -3.78
C GLN A 41 10.04 -17.49 -4.59
N PHE A 42 9.21 -17.21 -5.59
CA PHE A 42 8.61 -18.21 -6.47
C PHE A 42 9.66 -18.92 -7.34
N ALA A 43 10.65 -18.18 -7.87
CA ALA A 43 11.77 -18.74 -8.61
C ALA A 43 12.72 -19.61 -7.76
N ASN A 44 12.56 -19.60 -6.44
CA ASN A 44 13.27 -20.45 -5.47
C ASN A 44 14.82 -20.32 -5.51
N ILE A 45 15.33 -19.15 -5.84
CA ILE A 45 16.79 -18.88 -5.84
C ILE A 45 17.25 -18.78 -4.37
N LYS A 46 17.96 -19.79 -3.87
CA LYS A 46 18.24 -20.03 -2.43
C LYS A 46 18.69 -18.78 -1.67
N VAL A 47 19.72 -18.07 -2.14
CA VAL A 47 20.29 -16.91 -1.45
C VAL A 47 19.30 -15.71 -1.46
N LEU A 48 18.77 -15.36 -2.63
CA LEU A 48 17.82 -14.26 -2.76
C LEU A 48 16.54 -14.51 -1.98
N LYS A 49 16.06 -15.76 -1.96
CA LYS A 49 14.89 -16.15 -1.17
C LYS A 49 15.10 -15.92 0.32
N GLN A 50 16.28 -16.16 0.86
CA GLN A 50 16.58 -15.91 2.27
C GLN A 50 16.59 -14.41 2.58
N ILE A 51 17.18 -13.59 1.70
CA ILE A 51 17.16 -12.12 1.83
C ILE A 51 15.72 -11.60 1.81
N CYS A 52 14.89 -12.07 0.87
CA CYS A 52 13.47 -11.70 0.80
C CYS A 52 12.72 -12.12 2.07
N ARG A 53 12.95 -13.32 2.59
CA ARG A 53 12.33 -13.77 3.84
C ARG A 53 12.75 -12.92 5.04
N PHE A 54 14.02 -12.54 5.13
CA PHE A 54 14.53 -11.68 6.19
C PHE A 54 13.87 -10.28 6.12
N TYR A 55 13.77 -9.70 4.92
CA TYR A 55 13.04 -8.46 4.70
C TYR A 55 11.58 -8.55 5.16
N ILE A 56 10.85 -9.57 4.70
CA ILE A 56 9.45 -9.80 5.07
C ILE A 56 9.30 -9.98 6.58
N TRP A 57 10.20 -10.76 7.20
CA TRP A 57 10.19 -11.00 8.64
C TRP A 57 10.33 -9.71 9.45
N ILE A 58 11.25 -8.81 9.07
CA ILE A 58 11.43 -7.52 9.74
C ILE A 58 10.17 -6.65 9.61
N PHE A 59 9.75 -6.40 8.38
CA PHE A 59 8.68 -5.42 8.13
C PHE A 59 7.30 -5.89 8.58
N ARG A 60 7.01 -7.18 8.54
CA ARG A 60 5.77 -7.74 9.07
C ARG A 60 5.83 -8.04 10.58
N GLY A 61 7.01 -8.15 11.14
CA GLY A 61 7.23 -8.43 12.56
C GLY A 61 7.34 -7.19 13.43
N THR A 62 7.37 -5.99 12.85
CA THR A 62 7.50 -4.73 13.60
C THR A 62 6.35 -3.78 13.29
N PRO A 63 5.91 -2.94 14.28
CA PRO A 63 4.85 -1.97 14.05
C PRO A 63 5.26 -0.89 13.04
N LEU A 64 4.35 -0.52 12.14
CA LEU A 64 4.57 0.52 11.14
C LEU A 64 5.00 1.86 11.76
N LEU A 65 4.39 2.26 12.90
CA LEU A 65 4.77 3.48 13.61
C LEU A 65 6.23 3.46 14.09
N VAL A 66 6.70 2.32 14.58
CA VAL A 66 8.10 2.17 15.02
C VAL A 66 9.05 2.28 13.82
N GLN A 67 8.69 1.70 12.68
CA GLN A 67 9.47 1.83 11.44
C GLN A 67 9.58 3.29 10.99
N LEU A 68 8.48 4.06 11.05
CA LEU A 68 8.49 5.50 10.77
C LEU A 68 9.47 6.25 11.69
N PHE A 69 9.47 5.94 12.98
CA PHE A 69 10.36 6.60 13.95
C PHE A 69 11.83 6.23 13.74
N ILE A 70 12.12 4.96 13.45
CA ILE A 70 13.48 4.50 13.15
C ILE A 70 14.03 5.22 11.92
N VAL A 71 13.25 5.28 10.84
CA VAL A 71 13.70 5.90 9.59
C VAL A 71 13.80 7.42 9.73
N PHE A 72 12.83 8.07 10.34
CA PHE A 72 12.83 9.53 10.43
C PHE A 72 13.79 10.06 11.51
N PHE A 73 13.63 9.63 12.76
CA PHE A 73 14.45 10.10 13.86
C PHE A 73 15.79 9.34 13.99
N GLY A 74 15.78 8.04 13.71
CA GLY A 74 16.99 7.22 13.82
C GLY A 74 18.05 7.60 12.79
N LEU A 75 17.66 7.81 11.53
CA LEU A 75 18.62 8.25 10.49
C LEU A 75 19.14 9.67 10.74
N MET A 76 18.31 10.54 11.30
CA MET A 76 18.75 11.89 11.71
C MET A 76 19.92 11.84 12.71
N ASN A 77 19.91 10.90 13.65
CA ASN A 77 20.98 10.73 14.63
C ASN A 77 22.32 10.30 14.01
N VAL A 78 22.30 9.68 12.85
CA VAL A 78 23.51 9.30 12.10
C VAL A 78 23.87 10.29 10.97
N GLY A 79 23.23 11.49 10.99
CA GLY A 79 23.51 12.58 10.05
C GLY A 79 22.74 12.51 8.73
N LEU A 80 21.83 11.56 8.56
CA LEU A 80 20.97 11.44 7.37
C LEU A 80 19.61 12.07 7.65
N VAL A 81 19.42 13.31 7.23
CA VAL A 81 18.16 14.03 7.39
C VAL A 81 17.28 13.81 6.18
N LEU A 82 16.18 13.07 6.36
CA LEU A 82 15.17 12.87 5.32
C LEU A 82 14.04 13.89 5.47
N GLU A 83 13.54 14.36 4.34
CA GLU A 83 12.29 15.14 4.32
C GLU A 83 11.13 14.24 4.80
N PRO A 84 10.21 14.74 5.68
CA PRO A 84 9.17 13.91 6.30
C PRO A 84 8.29 13.13 5.32
N PHE A 85 7.90 13.76 4.21
CA PHE A 85 7.07 13.10 3.19
C PHE A 85 7.82 11.95 2.52
N LEU A 86 9.11 12.15 2.19
CA LEU A 86 9.95 11.11 1.59
C LEU A 86 10.18 9.95 2.57
N ALA A 87 10.42 10.24 3.84
CA ALA A 87 10.56 9.21 4.88
C ALA A 87 9.27 8.37 4.99
N ALA A 88 8.10 9.03 4.98
CA ALA A 88 6.82 8.33 4.97
C ALA A 88 6.64 7.45 3.73
N VAL A 89 6.93 7.96 2.53
CA VAL A 89 6.85 7.18 1.28
C VAL A 89 7.71 5.93 1.35
N ILE A 90 8.97 6.05 1.79
CA ILE A 90 9.89 4.91 1.89
C ILE A 90 9.36 3.86 2.86
N VAL A 91 8.95 4.26 4.05
CA VAL A 91 8.50 3.32 5.09
C VAL A 91 7.20 2.63 4.68
N PHE A 92 6.21 3.36 4.18
CA PHE A 92 4.96 2.77 3.70
C PHE A 92 5.19 1.83 2.53
N ALA A 93 6.05 2.20 1.58
CA ALA A 93 6.39 1.35 0.44
C ALA A 93 7.07 0.05 0.86
N LEU A 94 8.01 0.11 1.80
CA LEU A 94 8.70 -1.08 2.31
C LEU A 94 7.78 -1.95 3.16
N ASN A 95 6.97 -1.35 4.03
CA ASN A 95 6.05 -2.10 4.87
C ASN A 95 4.99 -2.82 4.03
N GLU A 96 4.25 -2.09 3.19
CA GLU A 96 3.21 -2.66 2.34
C GLU A 96 3.78 -3.58 1.26
N GLY A 97 4.99 -3.30 0.77
CA GLY A 97 5.72 -4.18 -0.13
C GLY A 97 5.97 -5.57 0.46
N ALA A 98 6.23 -5.66 1.77
CA ALA A 98 6.40 -6.93 2.47
C ALA A 98 5.08 -7.72 2.62
N TYR A 99 3.98 -7.04 2.94
CA TYR A 99 2.65 -7.66 3.01
C TYR A 99 2.15 -8.05 1.62
N GLY A 100 2.27 -7.16 0.64
CA GLY A 100 1.89 -7.40 -0.74
C GLY A 100 2.69 -8.55 -1.38
N ALA A 101 3.98 -8.70 -1.03
CA ALA A 101 4.80 -9.79 -1.53
C ALA A 101 4.24 -11.18 -1.15
N GLU A 102 3.77 -11.34 0.09
CA GLU A 102 3.13 -12.59 0.51
C GLU A 102 1.79 -12.82 -0.19
N THR A 103 1.00 -11.75 -0.39
CA THR A 103 -0.25 -11.82 -1.14
C THR A 103 -0.02 -12.27 -2.59
N VAL A 104 0.94 -11.64 -3.27
CA VAL A 104 1.28 -11.99 -4.66
C VAL A 104 1.88 -13.40 -4.74
N ARG A 105 2.76 -13.79 -3.80
CA ARG A 105 3.34 -15.12 -3.73
C ARG A 105 2.26 -16.21 -3.58
N ALA A 106 1.32 -16.02 -2.65
CA ALA A 106 0.22 -16.95 -2.45
C ALA A 106 -0.66 -17.06 -3.72
N SER A 107 -0.88 -15.94 -4.40
CA SER A 107 -1.63 -15.93 -5.67
C SER A 107 -0.86 -16.62 -6.81
N LEU A 108 0.47 -16.47 -6.89
CA LEU A 108 1.29 -17.22 -7.86
C LEU A 108 1.23 -18.72 -7.61
N GLU A 109 1.28 -19.15 -6.36
CA GLU A 109 1.19 -20.56 -5.96
C GLU A 109 -0.22 -21.16 -6.20
N SER A 110 -1.26 -20.33 -6.28
CA SER A 110 -2.63 -20.77 -6.58
C SER A 110 -2.87 -21.03 -8.07
N VAL A 111 -1.98 -20.58 -8.95
CA VAL A 111 -2.10 -20.86 -10.39
C VAL A 111 -1.77 -22.34 -10.64
N PRO A 112 -2.64 -23.11 -11.36
CA PRO A 112 -2.39 -24.52 -11.61
C PRO A 112 -1.05 -24.76 -12.31
N SER A 113 -0.29 -25.77 -11.86
CA SER A 113 1.02 -26.14 -12.45
C SER A 113 0.96 -26.45 -13.94
N GLY A 114 -0.18 -26.99 -14.41
CA GLY A 114 -0.42 -27.23 -15.83
C GLY A 114 -0.30 -25.99 -16.71
N GLN A 115 -0.44 -24.78 -16.18
CA GLN A 115 -0.20 -23.54 -16.92
C GLN A 115 1.30 -23.33 -17.24
N LEU A 116 2.19 -23.75 -16.35
CA LEU A 116 3.64 -23.75 -16.60
C LEU A 116 4.01 -24.79 -17.65
N GLU A 117 3.46 -26.00 -17.52
CA GLU A 117 3.67 -27.09 -18.48
C GLU A 117 3.13 -26.74 -19.87
N ALA A 118 1.92 -26.19 -19.96
CA ALA A 118 1.33 -25.75 -21.22
C ALA A 118 2.20 -24.66 -21.91
N GLY A 119 2.73 -23.72 -21.14
CA GLY A 119 3.64 -22.70 -21.68
C GLY A 119 4.91 -23.30 -22.27
N GLN A 120 5.50 -24.29 -21.60
CA GLN A 120 6.68 -25.00 -22.07
C GLN A 120 6.37 -25.82 -23.35
N CYS A 121 5.23 -26.54 -23.40
CA CYS A 121 4.78 -27.25 -24.57
C CYS A 121 4.54 -26.32 -25.77
N ALA A 122 4.13 -25.08 -25.52
CA ALA A 122 3.99 -24.04 -26.55
C ALA A 122 5.32 -23.40 -26.97
N GLY A 123 6.47 -23.89 -26.46
CA GLY A 123 7.82 -23.37 -26.79
C GLY A 123 8.18 -22.07 -26.10
N LEU A 124 7.45 -21.65 -25.06
CA LEU A 124 7.80 -20.47 -24.28
C LEU A 124 8.91 -20.80 -23.28
N SER A 125 9.85 -19.85 -23.12
CA SER A 125 10.82 -19.94 -22.01
C SER A 125 10.11 -19.79 -20.66
N TYR A 126 10.78 -20.22 -19.57
CA TYR A 126 10.24 -20.09 -18.21
C TYR A 126 9.82 -18.64 -17.89
N LEU A 127 10.67 -17.67 -18.18
CA LEU A 127 10.34 -16.25 -17.94
C LEU A 127 9.15 -15.79 -18.81
N GLN A 128 9.09 -16.19 -20.07
CA GLN A 128 7.96 -15.86 -20.93
C GLN A 128 6.65 -16.46 -20.38
N THR A 129 6.68 -17.69 -19.90
CA THR A 129 5.52 -18.34 -19.29
C THR A 129 5.09 -17.62 -18.02
N ILE A 130 6.06 -17.26 -17.15
CA ILE A 130 5.77 -16.48 -15.93
C ILE A 130 5.09 -15.16 -16.28
N PHE A 131 5.71 -14.33 -17.13
CA PHE A 131 5.19 -12.98 -17.36
C PHE A 131 3.94 -12.93 -18.25
N ARG A 132 3.77 -13.88 -19.18
CA ARG A 132 2.64 -13.86 -20.12
C ARG A 132 1.43 -14.67 -19.65
N ILE A 133 1.63 -15.70 -18.82
CA ILE A 133 0.58 -16.64 -18.42
C ILE A 133 0.32 -16.60 -16.92
N VAL A 134 1.34 -16.89 -16.10
CA VAL A 134 1.17 -17.11 -14.65
C VAL A 134 0.92 -15.81 -13.91
N LEU A 135 1.78 -14.81 -14.11
CA LEU A 135 1.69 -13.53 -13.39
C LEU A 135 0.36 -12.79 -13.64
N PRO A 136 -0.15 -12.66 -14.88
CA PRO A 136 -1.46 -12.02 -15.10
C PRO A 136 -2.62 -12.73 -14.38
N GLN A 137 -2.60 -14.06 -14.33
CA GLN A 137 -3.61 -14.84 -13.59
C GLN A 137 -3.48 -14.62 -12.07
N ALA A 138 -2.25 -14.70 -11.55
CA ALA A 138 -1.97 -14.47 -10.13
C ALA A 138 -2.38 -13.05 -9.70
N MET A 139 -2.11 -12.04 -10.53
CA MET A 139 -2.48 -10.65 -10.22
C MET A 139 -4.00 -10.43 -10.21
N ARG A 140 -4.75 -11.15 -11.05
CA ARG A 140 -6.23 -11.14 -10.97
C ARG A 140 -6.72 -11.70 -9.64
N THR A 141 -6.14 -12.81 -9.19
CA THR A 141 -6.46 -13.43 -7.88
C THR A 141 -6.06 -12.55 -6.72
N ALA A 142 -4.90 -11.89 -6.80
CA ALA A 142 -4.38 -10.98 -5.77
C ALA A 142 -5.16 -9.66 -5.66
N PHE A 143 -5.83 -9.22 -6.75
CA PHE A 143 -6.41 -7.89 -6.88
C PHE A 143 -7.29 -7.46 -5.70
N PRO A 144 -8.28 -8.26 -5.21
CA PRO A 144 -9.12 -7.86 -4.09
C PRO A 144 -8.30 -7.57 -2.82
N SER A 145 -7.35 -8.44 -2.49
CA SER A 145 -6.49 -8.29 -1.30
C SER A 145 -5.56 -7.09 -1.41
N LEU A 146 -4.95 -6.87 -2.58
CA LEU A 146 -4.07 -5.72 -2.83
C LEU A 146 -4.86 -4.40 -2.81
N PHE A 147 -6.10 -4.41 -3.31
CA PHE A 147 -6.93 -3.21 -3.25
C PHE A 147 -7.41 -2.89 -1.82
N ASN A 148 -7.71 -3.92 -1.01
CA ASN A 148 -7.97 -3.74 0.42
C ASN A 148 -6.75 -3.15 1.14
N ALA A 149 -5.54 -3.57 0.79
CA ALA A 149 -4.29 -3.02 1.29
C ALA A 149 -4.13 -1.53 0.93
N LEU A 150 -4.47 -1.13 -0.30
CA LEU A 150 -4.51 0.28 -0.71
C LEU A 150 -5.46 1.12 0.17
N ILE A 151 -6.67 0.60 0.44
CA ILE A 151 -7.65 1.28 1.30
C ILE A 151 -7.14 1.37 2.74
N SER A 152 -6.45 0.36 3.24
CA SER A 152 -5.81 0.39 4.57
C SER A 152 -4.68 1.42 4.61
N MET A 153 -3.78 1.41 3.63
CA MET A 153 -2.68 2.37 3.53
C MET A 153 -3.17 3.82 3.51
N LEU A 154 -4.29 4.11 2.82
CA LEU A 154 -4.89 5.45 2.85
C LEU A 154 -5.16 5.93 4.28
N LYS A 155 -5.64 5.05 5.16
CA LYS A 155 -5.91 5.37 6.58
C LYS A 155 -4.61 5.43 7.39
N ASP A 156 -3.67 4.55 7.12
CA ASP A 156 -2.39 4.47 7.79
C ASP A 156 -1.49 5.69 7.53
N THR A 157 -1.76 6.47 6.46
CA THR A 157 -1.10 7.77 6.23
C THR A 157 -1.27 8.73 7.39
N SER A 158 -2.31 8.59 8.23
CA SER A 158 -2.49 9.36 9.47
C SER A 158 -1.31 9.20 10.44
N LEU A 159 -0.61 8.07 10.41
CA LEU A 159 0.59 7.85 11.22
C LEU A 159 1.74 8.77 10.82
N ALA A 160 1.79 9.24 9.57
CA ALA A 160 2.80 10.18 9.10
C ALA A 160 2.70 11.56 9.78
N ALA A 161 1.56 11.87 10.40
CA ALA A 161 1.41 13.06 11.26
C ALA A 161 2.41 13.07 12.41
N THR A 162 2.83 11.90 12.91
CA THR A 162 3.77 11.76 14.03
C THR A 162 5.20 12.16 13.66
N ILE A 163 5.55 12.03 12.38
CA ILE A 163 6.83 12.47 11.82
C ILE A 163 6.70 13.80 11.06
N THR A 164 5.76 14.63 11.48
CA THR A 164 5.51 15.99 11.01
C THR A 164 4.95 16.19 9.60
N VAL A 165 4.58 15.14 8.90
CA VAL A 165 3.87 15.26 7.60
C VAL A 165 2.54 15.97 7.82
N THR A 166 2.34 17.10 7.15
CA THR A 166 1.11 17.90 7.28
C THR A 166 0.03 17.35 6.33
N GLU A 167 -0.40 16.13 6.62
CA GLU A 167 -1.54 15.49 5.99
C GLU A 167 -2.86 15.88 6.72
N MET A 168 -3.97 15.30 6.32
CA MET A 168 -5.31 15.70 6.74
C MET A 168 -5.53 15.53 8.27
N PHE A 169 -5.04 14.45 8.89
CA PHE A 169 -5.15 14.24 10.34
C PHE A 169 -4.26 15.22 11.12
N LYS A 170 -3.05 15.53 10.63
CA LYS A 170 -2.18 16.55 11.23
C LYS A 170 -2.84 17.92 11.26
N VAL A 171 -3.53 18.29 10.18
CA VAL A 171 -4.28 19.55 10.14
C VAL A 171 -5.41 19.55 11.18
N SER A 172 -6.13 18.44 11.35
CA SER A 172 -7.16 18.34 12.40
C SER A 172 -6.57 18.53 13.80
N GLN A 173 -5.41 17.91 14.10
CA GLN A 173 -4.70 18.10 15.37
C GLN A 173 -4.31 19.57 15.60
N GLN A 174 -3.81 20.26 14.57
CA GLN A 174 -3.46 21.67 14.66
C GLN A 174 -4.68 22.56 14.92
N ILE A 175 -5.84 22.23 14.39
CA ILE A 175 -7.08 22.95 14.64
C ILE A 175 -7.57 22.66 16.08
N VAL A 176 -7.57 21.40 16.50
CA VAL A 176 -7.91 20.98 17.87
C VAL A 176 -7.08 21.74 18.91
N ALA A 177 -5.77 21.88 18.68
CA ALA A 177 -4.88 22.62 19.60
C ALA A 177 -5.25 24.10 19.76
N ARG A 178 -6.02 24.67 18.85
CA ARG A 178 -6.45 26.09 18.88
C ARG A 178 -7.90 26.26 19.34
N THR A 179 -8.75 25.28 19.09
CA THR A 179 -10.20 25.38 19.35
C THR A 179 -10.65 24.65 20.59
N TYR A 180 -9.84 23.68 21.05
CA TYR A 180 -10.17 22.77 22.16
C TYR A 180 -11.45 21.96 21.93
N GLU A 181 -11.81 21.66 20.67
CA GLU A 181 -12.98 20.87 20.27
C GLU A 181 -12.59 19.53 19.63
N PRO A 182 -11.93 18.60 20.37
CA PRO A 182 -11.36 17.38 19.78
C PRO A 182 -12.42 16.45 19.20
N LEU A 183 -13.57 16.28 19.87
CA LEU A 183 -14.61 15.34 19.42
C LEU A 183 -15.14 15.73 18.05
N LEU A 184 -15.53 16.98 17.86
CA LEU A 184 -16.09 17.46 16.59
C LEU A 184 -15.08 17.31 15.44
N LEU A 185 -13.85 17.78 15.64
CA LEU A 185 -12.83 17.78 14.59
C LEU A 185 -12.33 16.38 14.23
N TYR A 186 -12.24 15.46 15.21
CA TYR A 186 -11.86 14.08 14.91
C TYR A 186 -13.01 13.31 14.24
N LEU A 187 -14.27 13.62 14.54
CA LEU A 187 -15.39 13.09 13.78
C LEU A 187 -15.40 13.61 12.34
N GLU A 188 -15.15 14.90 12.13
CA GLU A 188 -15.05 15.48 10.78
C GLU A 188 -13.94 14.85 9.94
N VAL A 189 -12.73 14.73 10.46
CA VAL A 189 -11.65 14.08 9.72
C VAL A 189 -11.93 12.59 9.48
N GLY A 190 -12.56 11.92 10.44
CA GLY A 190 -13.02 10.53 10.28
C GLY A 190 -14.02 10.39 9.13
N LEU A 191 -14.96 11.33 8.98
CA LEU A 191 -15.90 11.38 7.86
C LEU A 191 -15.19 11.60 6.52
N ILE A 192 -14.16 12.44 6.47
CA ILE A 192 -13.38 12.65 5.24
C ILE A 192 -12.65 11.35 4.86
N TYR A 193 -12.02 10.65 5.81
CA TYR A 193 -11.43 9.33 5.55
C TYR A 193 -12.45 8.32 5.06
N LEU A 194 -13.65 8.33 5.64
CA LEU A 194 -14.75 7.45 5.21
C LEU A 194 -15.17 7.74 3.77
N ILE A 195 -15.26 9.00 3.37
CA ILE A 195 -15.57 9.39 1.98
C ILE A 195 -14.51 8.85 1.03
N PHE A 196 -13.23 9.09 1.30
CA PHE A 196 -12.13 8.61 0.45
C PHE A 196 -12.09 7.09 0.38
N SER A 197 -12.23 6.40 1.52
CA SER A 197 -12.28 4.94 1.57
C SER A 197 -13.48 4.38 0.80
N THR A 198 -14.65 5.03 0.89
CA THR A 198 -15.85 4.63 0.15
C THR A 198 -15.66 4.76 -1.36
N VAL A 199 -15.01 5.83 -1.83
CA VAL A 199 -14.68 6.00 -3.24
C VAL A 199 -13.77 4.87 -3.71
N LEU A 200 -12.70 4.57 -2.95
CA LEU A 200 -11.80 3.46 -3.28
C LEU A 200 -12.51 2.10 -3.27
N THR A 201 -13.39 1.84 -2.30
CA THR A 201 -14.19 0.60 -2.25
C THR A 201 -15.10 0.44 -3.47
N LYS A 202 -15.69 1.54 -3.95
CA LYS A 202 -16.47 1.52 -5.20
C LYS A 202 -15.57 1.21 -6.42
N LEU A 203 -14.39 1.81 -6.49
CA LEU A 203 -13.41 1.52 -7.55
C LEU A 203 -12.96 0.05 -7.51
N GLN A 204 -12.72 -0.50 -6.32
CA GLN A 204 -12.43 -1.93 -6.12
C GLN A 204 -13.54 -2.80 -6.72
N SER A 205 -14.80 -2.56 -6.33
CA SER A 205 -15.95 -3.34 -6.82
C SER A 205 -16.09 -3.30 -8.35
N ILE A 206 -15.80 -2.14 -8.97
CA ILE A 206 -15.79 -2.02 -10.44
C ILE A 206 -14.65 -2.85 -11.04
N GLY A 207 -13.47 -2.80 -10.44
CA GLY A 207 -12.31 -3.60 -10.87
C GLY A 207 -12.56 -5.09 -10.77
N GLU A 208 -13.09 -5.56 -9.63
CA GLU A 208 -13.43 -6.97 -9.41
C GLU A 208 -14.45 -7.49 -10.43
N LYS A 209 -15.51 -6.71 -10.71
CA LYS A 209 -16.50 -7.09 -11.73
C LYS A 209 -15.89 -7.23 -13.11
N LYS A 210 -14.99 -6.34 -13.51
CA LYS A 210 -14.29 -6.45 -14.80
C LYS A 210 -13.40 -7.70 -14.84
N LEU A 211 -12.63 -7.95 -13.79
CA LEU A 211 -11.73 -9.11 -13.73
C LEU A 211 -12.49 -10.43 -13.72
N SER A 212 -13.62 -10.54 -13.03
CA SER A 212 -14.48 -11.73 -13.01
C SER A 212 -15.16 -12.02 -14.36
N TYR A 213 -15.49 -10.98 -15.12
CA TYR A 213 -16.07 -11.12 -16.46
C TYR A 213 -15.09 -11.77 -17.45
N TYR A 214 -13.81 -11.43 -17.38
CA TYR A 214 -12.77 -12.04 -18.21
C TYR A 214 -12.51 -13.51 -17.83
N GLY A 215 -12.59 -13.88 -16.55
CA GLY A 215 -12.41 -15.26 -16.10
C GLY A 215 -13.55 -16.22 -16.51
N ARG A 216 -14.78 -15.71 -16.75
CA ARG A 216 -15.90 -16.51 -17.22
C ARG A 216 -15.89 -16.79 -18.74
N LYS A 217 -15.14 -16.02 -19.52
CA LYS A 217 -15.05 -16.23 -20.98
C LYS A 217 -13.98 -17.25 -21.38
N GLU A 218 -13.12 -17.64 -20.45
CA GLU A 218 -12.01 -18.56 -20.69
C GLU A 218 -12.26 -19.97 -20.11
N GLY A 219 -13.42 -20.25 -19.54
CA GLY A 219 -13.94 -21.55 -19.08
C GLY A 219 -15.18 -21.96 -19.84
#